data_6ba20fce2d74145ff4c890ce26b2db2a
#
_entry.id   6ba20fce2d74145ff4c890ce26b2db2a
#
_cell.length_a   1.000
_cell.length_b   1.000
_cell.length_c   1.000
_cell.angle_alpha   90.00
_cell.angle_beta   90.00
_cell.angle_gamma   90.00
#
_symmetry.space_group_name_H-M   'P 1'
#
loop_
_entity.id
_entity.type
_entity.pdbx_description
1 polymer ?
#
loop_
_entity_poly.entity_id
_entity_poly.type
_entity_poly.pdbx_seq_one_letter_code
_entity_poly.pdbx_strand_id
1 'polypeptide(L)'
;MQIIIDPAPLSGRVRIPSSKSYAHRLIIAAALSGGKTEIKISGFSRDINATISAVRALGARVAVCGDTVTVERAANPEGAVAVDCDESGSTLRFLMPVAAALGIKAEFVGAGRLMQRPVAALAECMNAYDKVCDGHKIIGSLLRGEYVLDASESSQYVTGMLFALCALGGGSLKVVGKEVSRGYIDVTSEVLRSFGAEIKRDKNRFIIERGFVAESRKAVAEGDWSNAAFFLAAGAIGGNVSVSGLNVNSRQGDAEIVNILKNFGAKIAVSGDTVTAERGELNGITVDLENVPDLAQIIAVTAAFASGKTVLTSADRLKLKESDRVGAIINTLAEAGIKAEYSKNCGGSITVYGGAPHGGTFDGGKDHRTVMSAAILALYAKGRSAIVGAEAADKSYPNFFGDITAAGGNVYVGF
;
A
#
# COMPACT_ATOMS: atom_id res chain seq x y z
N MET A 1 -4.56 18.79 10.95
CA MET A 1 -3.84 18.53 12.23
C MET A 1 -2.36 18.86 12.04
N GLN A 2 -1.76 19.48 13.02
CA GLN A 2 -0.31 19.68 13.05
C GLN A 2 0.30 18.86 14.19
N ILE A 3 1.43 18.22 13.92
CA ILE A 3 2.23 17.49 14.92
C ILE A 3 3.59 18.16 15.04
N ILE A 4 4.02 18.38 16.27
CA ILE A 4 5.36 18.87 16.60
C ILE A 4 6.22 17.71 17.05
N ILE A 5 7.45 17.63 16.56
CA ILE A 5 8.42 16.58 16.90
C ILE A 5 9.71 17.25 17.37
N ASP A 6 10.13 16.91 18.58
CA ASP A 6 11.47 17.19 19.05
C ASP A 6 12.39 16.00 18.75
N PRO A 7 13.65 16.23 18.36
CA PRO A 7 14.59 15.16 18.07
C PRO A 7 14.71 14.16 19.23
N ALA A 8 14.47 12.88 18.93
CA ALA A 8 14.59 11.79 19.88
C ALA A 8 14.80 10.46 19.13
N PRO A 9 15.96 9.81 19.28
CA PRO A 9 16.20 8.50 18.68
C PRO A 9 15.21 7.47 19.21
N LEU A 10 14.58 6.72 18.32
CA LEU A 10 13.66 5.65 18.72
C LEU A 10 14.43 4.45 19.26
N SER A 11 13.91 3.86 20.34
CA SER A 11 14.43 2.61 20.92
C SER A 11 13.26 1.81 21.49
N GLY A 12 13.25 0.51 21.23
CA GLY A 12 12.22 -0.36 21.78
C GLY A 12 11.54 -1.25 20.75
N ARG A 13 10.35 -1.73 21.10
CA ARG A 13 9.61 -2.68 20.30
C ARG A 13 8.27 -2.09 19.83
N VAL A 14 8.00 -2.23 18.53
CA VAL A 14 6.74 -1.83 17.91
C VAL A 14 6.07 -3.08 17.33
N ARG A 15 4.78 -3.28 17.61
CA ARG A 15 3.98 -4.30 16.94
C ARG A 15 3.26 -3.66 15.76
N ILE A 16 3.62 -4.11 14.56
CA ILE A 16 3.09 -3.50 13.34
C ILE A 16 1.61 -3.88 13.11
N PRO A 17 0.76 -2.97 12.62
CA PRO A 17 -0.60 -3.31 12.23
C PRO A 17 -0.62 -4.27 11.03
N SER A 18 -1.80 -4.87 10.81
CA SER A 18 -2.02 -5.75 9.68
C SER A 18 -1.83 -5.04 8.34
N SER A 19 -1.27 -5.76 7.38
CA SER A 19 -1.08 -5.28 6.02
C SER A 19 -2.38 -4.88 5.37
N LYS A 20 -2.48 -3.61 5.02
CA LYS A 20 -3.58 -3.06 4.23
C LYS A 20 -3.77 -3.87 2.94
N SER A 21 -2.68 -4.21 2.27
CA SER A 21 -2.69 -4.95 1.01
C SER A 21 -3.25 -6.37 1.15
N TYR A 22 -2.97 -7.06 2.25
CA TYR A 22 -3.58 -8.35 2.56
C TYR A 22 -5.04 -8.20 3.00
N ALA A 23 -5.34 -7.23 3.87
CA ALA A 23 -6.68 -7.00 4.40
C ALA A 23 -7.70 -6.75 3.28
N HIS A 24 -7.42 -5.87 2.33
CA HIS A 24 -8.28 -5.65 1.15
C HIS A 24 -8.60 -6.96 0.43
N ARG A 25 -7.57 -7.76 0.15
CA ARG A 25 -7.69 -9.00 -0.61
C ARG A 25 -8.48 -10.06 0.13
N LEU A 26 -8.21 -10.23 1.43
CA LEU A 26 -8.94 -11.18 2.27
C LEU A 26 -10.43 -10.82 2.40
N ILE A 27 -10.74 -9.53 2.60
CA ILE A 27 -12.13 -9.04 2.70
C ILE A 27 -12.88 -9.29 1.38
N ILE A 28 -12.26 -8.95 0.23
CA ILE A 28 -12.87 -9.13 -1.08
C ILE A 28 -13.04 -10.61 -1.41
N ALA A 29 -12.01 -11.45 -1.18
CA ALA A 29 -12.11 -12.89 -1.40
C ALA A 29 -13.21 -13.52 -0.55
N ALA A 30 -13.31 -13.13 0.72
CA ALA A 30 -14.37 -13.58 1.63
C ALA A 30 -15.78 -13.17 1.16
N ALA A 31 -15.91 -11.93 0.67
CA ALA A 31 -17.18 -11.43 0.12
C ALA A 31 -17.62 -12.19 -1.15
N LEU A 32 -16.69 -12.82 -1.86
CA LEU A 32 -16.95 -13.54 -3.11
C LEU A 32 -17.04 -15.06 -2.96
N SER A 33 -16.46 -15.65 -1.91
CA SER A 33 -16.29 -17.10 -1.78
C SER A 33 -17.56 -17.88 -1.37
N GLY A 34 -18.60 -17.21 -0.88
CA GLY A 34 -19.87 -17.85 -0.54
C GLY A 34 -19.93 -18.54 0.84
N GLY A 35 -18.82 -18.67 1.56
CA GLY A 35 -18.77 -19.16 2.94
C GLY A 35 -18.62 -18.02 3.95
N LYS A 36 -18.82 -18.32 5.25
CA LYS A 36 -18.55 -17.39 6.34
C LYS A 36 -17.05 -17.36 6.63
N THR A 37 -16.43 -16.19 6.56
CA THR A 37 -14.98 -16.02 6.83
C THR A 37 -14.77 -15.08 8.02
N GLU A 38 -13.97 -15.51 8.99
CA GLU A 38 -13.49 -14.68 10.09
C GLU A 38 -12.04 -14.25 9.78
N ILE A 39 -11.81 -12.95 9.69
CA ILE A 39 -10.50 -12.37 9.34
C ILE A 39 -9.99 -11.57 10.52
N LYS A 40 -8.82 -11.92 11.05
CA LYS A 40 -8.12 -11.07 12.04
C LYS A 40 -7.37 -9.96 11.33
N ILE A 41 -7.68 -8.70 11.73
CA ILE A 41 -7.07 -7.49 11.20
C ILE A 41 -6.79 -6.56 12.38
N SER A 42 -5.53 -6.31 12.69
CA SER A 42 -5.13 -5.32 13.69
C SER A 42 -4.93 -3.94 13.03
N GLY A 43 -5.51 -2.89 13.58
CA GLY A 43 -5.37 -1.53 13.08
C GLY A 43 -6.18 -1.26 11.81
N PHE A 44 -7.45 -0.88 11.99
CA PHE A 44 -8.34 -0.52 10.88
C PHE A 44 -7.97 0.87 10.33
N SER A 45 -7.33 0.90 9.18
CA SER A 45 -7.06 2.13 8.45
C SER A 45 -8.29 2.62 7.66
N ARG A 46 -8.28 3.88 7.24
CA ARG A 46 -9.35 4.45 6.40
C ARG A 46 -9.57 3.63 5.12
N ASP A 47 -8.49 3.21 4.45
CA ASP A 47 -8.57 2.41 3.23
C ASP A 47 -9.22 1.02 3.48
N ILE A 48 -8.93 0.37 4.61
CA ILE A 48 -9.56 -0.92 4.99
C ILE A 48 -11.06 -0.70 5.23
N ASN A 49 -11.44 0.35 5.95
CA ASN A 49 -12.84 0.70 6.21
C ASN A 49 -13.59 1.01 4.91
N ALA A 50 -12.96 1.70 3.96
CA ALA A 50 -13.54 1.93 2.63
C ALA A 50 -13.84 0.61 1.91
N THR A 51 -12.94 -0.39 1.96
CA THR A 51 -13.20 -1.72 1.37
C THR A 51 -14.33 -2.46 2.08
N ILE A 52 -14.40 -2.40 3.41
CA ILE A 52 -15.51 -2.99 4.17
C ILE A 52 -16.85 -2.38 3.73
N SER A 53 -16.91 -1.06 3.62
CA SER A 53 -18.12 -0.35 3.18
C SER A 53 -18.48 -0.68 1.72
N ALA A 54 -17.47 -0.74 0.84
CA ALA A 54 -17.66 -1.05 -0.56
C ALA A 54 -18.18 -2.48 -0.80
N VAL A 55 -17.64 -3.50 -0.10
CA VAL A 55 -18.17 -4.87 -0.25
C VAL A 55 -19.57 -5.01 0.34
N ARG A 56 -19.94 -4.24 1.38
CA ARG A 56 -21.32 -4.15 1.86
C ARG A 56 -22.25 -3.58 0.81
N ALA A 57 -21.86 -2.49 0.13
CA ALA A 57 -22.63 -1.91 -0.96
C ALA A 57 -22.84 -2.90 -2.13
N LEU A 58 -21.86 -3.78 -2.36
CA LEU A 58 -21.96 -4.87 -3.35
C LEU A 58 -22.65 -6.13 -2.83
N GLY A 59 -23.30 -6.07 -1.67
CA GLY A 59 -24.20 -7.11 -1.16
C GLY A 59 -23.58 -8.10 -0.16
N ALA A 60 -22.33 -7.89 0.32
CA ALA A 60 -21.78 -8.73 1.37
C ALA A 60 -22.31 -8.32 2.76
N ARG A 61 -22.50 -9.31 3.64
CA ARG A 61 -22.71 -9.06 5.06
C ARG A 61 -21.38 -8.99 5.78
N VAL A 62 -21.12 -7.88 6.46
CA VAL A 62 -19.85 -7.67 7.17
C VAL A 62 -20.13 -7.19 8.59
N ALA A 63 -19.64 -7.93 9.58
CA ALA A 63 -19.62 -7.53 10.98
C ALA A 63 -18.18 -7.33 11.45
N VAL A 64 -17.95 -6.29 12.26
CA VAL A 64 -16.64 -5.98 12.87
C VAL A 64 -16.79 -6.05 14.37
N CYS A 65 -15.95 -6.86 15.03
CA CYS A 65 -15.91 -7.00 16.48
C CYS A 65 -14.46 -7.02 16.95
N GLY A 66 -14.01 -5.93 17.58
CA GLY A 66 -12.61 -5.76 17.93
C GLY A 66 -11.71 -5.82 16.70
N ASP A 67 -10.76 -6.73 16.69
CA ASP A 67 -9.82 -6.99 15.59
C ASP A 67 -10.30 -8.06 14.58
N THR A 68 -11.54 -8.49 14.69
CA THR A 68 -12.11 -9.56 13.85
C THR A 68 -13.19 -9.01 12.92
N VAL A 69 -13.01 -9.24 11.63
CA VAL A 69 -13.98 -8.95 10.58
C VAL A 69 -14.60 -10.27 10.14
N THR A 70 -15.91 -10.40 10.29
CA THR A 70 -16.68 -11.54 9.77
C THR A 70 -17.33 -11.11 8.47
N VAL A 71 -17.05 -11.84 7.41
CA VAL A 71 -17.56 -11.56 6.06
C VAL A 71 -18.30 -12.78 5.55
N GLU A 72 -19.47 -12.56 4.97
CA GLU A 72 -20.30 -13.58 4.34
C GLU A 72 -20.92 -13.01 3.06
N ARG A 73 -20.90 -13.78 1.99
CA ARG A 73 -21.60 -13.40 0.76
C ARG A 73 -23.11 -13.41 1.01
N ALA A 74 -23.78 -12.37 0.54
CA ALA A 74 -25.24 -12.32 0.48
C ALA A 74 -25.73 -12.25 -1.00
N ALA A 75 -27.00 -11.94 -1.21
CA ALA A 75 -27.52 -11.70 -2.56
C ALA A 75 -26.97 -10.41 -3.14
N ASN A 76 -26.86 -10.36 -4.47
CA ASN A 76 -26.56 -9.12 -5.16
C ASN A 76 -27.64 -8.07 -4.84
N PRO A 77 -27.28 -6.80 -4.69
CA PRO A 77 -28.24 -5.73 -4.47
C PRO A 77 -29.18 -5.58 -5.67
N GLU A 78 -30.41 -5.15 -5.40
CA GLU A 78 -31.36 -4.78 -6.44
C GLU A 78 -31.06 -3.36 -6.97
N GLY A 79 -31.06 -3.20 -8.29
CA GLY A 79 -30.84 -1.92 -8.95
C GLY A 79 -29.38 -1.46 -9.02
N ALA A 80 -29.18 -0.16 -9.20
CA ALA A 80 -27.86 0.44 -9.22
C ALA A 80 -27.42 0.85 -7.82
N VAL A 81 -26.12 0.67 -7.51
CA VAL A 81 -25.54 0.99 -6.21
C VAL A 81 -24.42 2.03 -6.31
N ALA A 82 -24.31 2.89 -5.31
CA ALA A 82 -23.16 3.76 -5.13
C ALA A 82 -22.11 3.04 -4.25
N VAL A 83 -20.87 3.09 -4.69
CA VAL A 83 -19.71 2.49 -3.99
C VAL A 83 -18.71 3.60 -3.68
N ASP A 84 -18.70 4.05 -2.44
CA ASP A 84 -17.72 5.03 -1.98
C ASP A 84 -16.39 4.33 -1.65
N CYS A 85 -15.35 4.74 -2.37
CA CYS A 85 -13.99 4.23 -2.21
C CYS A 85 -13.12 5.13 -1.30
N ASP A 86 -13.66 6.21 -0.75
CA ASP A 86 -12.87 7.26 -0.07
C ASP A 86 -11.67 7.65 -0.95
N GLU A 87 -10.45 7.53 -0.48
CA GLU A 87 -9.23 7.73 -1.26
C GLU A 87 -8.52 6.41 -1.65
N SER A 88 -9.19 5.26 -1.47
CA SER A 88 -8.60 3.94 -1.67
C SER A 88 -8.55 3.50 -3.12
N GLY A 89 -7.39 3.62 -3.75
CA GLY A 89 -7.17 3.11 -5.11
C GLY A 89 -7.28 1.59 -5.22
N SER A 90 -7.00 0.85 -4.15
CA SER A 90 -7.18 -0.60 -4.11
C SER A 90 -8.66 -0.97 -4.14
N THR A 91 -9.48 -0.31 -3.31
CA THR A 91 -10.94 -0.53 -3.28
C THR A 91 -11.54 -0.28 -4.65
N LEU A 92 -11.25 0.86 -5.28
CA LEU A 92 -11.74 1.22 -6.60
C LEU A 92 -11.36 0.16 -7.66
N ARG A 93 -10.06 -0.05 -7.84
CA ARG A 93 -9.53 -0.85 -8.97
C ARG A 93 -9.77 -2.36 -8.81
N PHE A 94 -9.91 -2.84 -7.57
CA PHE A 94 -10.26 -4.24 -7.33
C PHE A 94 -11.74 -4.50 -7.56
N LEU A 95 -12.61 -3.59 -7.14
CA LEU A 95 -14.05 -3.81 -7.13
C LEU A 95 -14.75 -3.40 -8.44
N MET A 96 -14.16 -2.55 -9.28
CA MET A 96 -14.73 -2.27 -10.61
C MET A 96 -14.95 -3.55 -11.45
N PRO A 97 -13.90 -4.40 -11.67
CA PRO A 97 -14.10 -5.65 -12.40
C PRO A 97 -14.99 -6.64 -11.66
N VAL A 98 -14.95 -6.64 -10.32
CA VAL A 98 -15.80 -7.51 -9.49
C VAL A 98 -17.27 -7.16 -9.67
N ALA A 99 -17.64 -5.86 -9.63
CA ALA A 99 -19.02 -5.42 -9.86
C ALA A 99 -19.52 -5.86 -11.25
N ALA A 100 -18.67 -5.70 -12.27
CA ALA A 100 -18.98 -6.17 -13.63
C ALA A 100 -19.14 -7.71 -13.70
N ALA A 101 -18.29 -8.47 -13.02
CA ALA A 101 -18.40 -9.94 -12.96
C ALA A 101 -19.66 -10.42 -12.23
N LEU A 102 -20.11 -9.68 -11.22
CA LEU A 102 -21.34 -9.96 -10.49
C LEU A 102 -22.61 -9.46 -11.22
N GLY A 103 -22.46 -8.74 -12.33
CA GLY A 103 -23.58 -8.13 -13.07
C GLY A 103 -24.23 -6.96 -12.30
N ILE A 104 -23.52 -6.35 -11.36
CA ILE A 104 -24.02 -5.26 -10.54
C ILE A 104 -23.75 -3.92 -11.26
N LYS A 105 -24.80 -3.15 -11.49
CA LYS A 105 -24.67 -1.76 -11.93
C LYS A 105 -24.16 -0.93 -10.76
N ALA A 106 -22.94 -0.43 -10.84
CA ALA A 106 -22.30 0.28 -9.74
C ALA A 106 -21.71 1.61 -10.21
N GLU A 107 -21.88 2.64 -9.39
CA GLU A 107 -21.21 3.93 -9.55
C GLU A 107 -20.18 4.09 -8.44
N PHE A 108 -18.91 4.10 -8.83
CA PHE A 108 -17.79 4.25 -7.93
C PHE A 108 -17.43 5.72 -7.79
N VAL A 109 -17.45 6.21 -6.55
CA VAL A 109 -17.07 7.57 -6.18
C VAL A 109 -15.91 7.54 -5.18
N GLY A 110 -15.26 8.67 -4.97
CA GLY A 110 -14.19 8.77 -4.00
C GLY A 110 -13.73 10.21 -3.77
N ALA A 111 -12.84 10.37 -2.81
CA ALA A 111 -12.33 11.64 -2.36
C ALA A 111 -10.91 11.93 -2.89
N GLY A 112 -10.44 13.16 -2.65
CA GLY A 112 -9.09 13.59 -2.99
C GLY A 112 -8.79 13.48 -4.48
N ARG A 113 -7.64 12.86 -4.79
CA ARG A 113 -7.20 12.65 -6.19
C ARG A 113 -7.66 11.31 -6.78
N LEU A 114 -8.47 10.52 -6.05
CA LEU A 114 -8.78 9.15 -6.46
C LEU A 114 -9.39 9.08 -7.87
N MET A 115 -10.37 9.92 -8.15
CA MET A 115 -11.07 9.93 -9.44
C MET A 115 -10.23 10.47 -10.61
N GLN A 116 -9.07 11.07 -10.32
CA GLN A 116 -8.10 11.53 -11.32
C GLN A 116 -7.03 10.48 -11.63
N ARG A 117 -6.94 9.46 -10.79
CA ARG A 117 -5.94 8.38 -10.98
C ARG A 117 -6.33 7.50 -12.17
N PRO A 118 -5.35 7.05 -12.99
CA PRO A 118 -5.66 6.34 -14.21
C PRO A 118 -6.40 5.01 -13.94
N VAL A 119 -7.38 4.72 -14.79
CA VAL A 119 -8.12 3.46 -14.86
C VAL A 119 -8.38 3.03 -16.32
N ALA A 120 -7.84 3.76 -17.31
CA ALA A 120 -8.17 3.57 -18.72
C ALA A 120 -7.88 2.15 -19.21
N ALA A 121 -6.69 1.62 -18.96
CA ALA A 121 -6.33 0.27 -19.38
C ALA A 121 -7.24 -0.82 -18.75
N LEU A 122 -7.67 -0.61 -17.51
CA LEU A 122 -8.63 -1.49 -16.85
C LEU A 122 -10.02 -1.40 -17.49
N ALA A 123 -10.47 -0.18 -17.76
CA ALA A 123 -11.76 0.09 -18.39
C ALA A 123 -11.85 -0.51 -19.80
N GLU A 124 -10.81 -0.34 -20.62
CA GLU A 124 -10.70 -0.95 -21.95
C GLU A 124 -10.73 -2.48 -21.88
N CYS A 125 -9.97 -3.08 -20.95
CA CYS A 125 -9.95 -4.53 -20.74
C CYS A 125 -11.33 -5.08 -20.40
N MET A 126 -12.09 -4.37 -19.56
CA MET A 126 -13.42 -4.82 -19.14
C MET A 126 -14.49 -4.63 -20.20
N ASN A 127 -14.40 -3.61 -21.03
CA ASN A 127 -15.44 -3.17 -21.98
C ASN A 127 -16.86 -3.09 -21.37
N ALA A 128 -16.93 -2.75 -20.08
CA ALA A 128 -18.14 -2.71 -19.27
C ALA A 128 -18.25 -1.41 -18.45
N TYR A 129 -17.61 -0.35 -18.92
CA TYR A 129 -17.34 0.87 -18.17
C TYR A 129 -17.82 2.11 -18.92
N ASP A 130 -18.28 3.10 -18.14
CA ASP A 130 -18.52 4.47 -18.60
C ASP A 130 -17.94 5.45 -17.59
N LYS A 131 -17.41 6.57 -18.07
CA LYS A 131 -16.91 7.65 -17.23
C LYS A 131 -17.99 8.70 -17.04
N VAL A 132 -18.33 8.97 -15.78
CA VAL A 132 -19.21 10.10 -15.40
C VAL A 132 -18.38 11.22 -14.76
N CYS A 133 -18.97 12.42 -14.65
CA CYS A 133 -18.22 13.63 -14.24
C CYS A 133 -17.39 13.46 -12.96
N ASP A 134 -17.96 12.84 -11.92
CA ASP A 134 -17.34 12.70 -10.59
C ASP A 134 -17.16 11.25 -10.16
N GLY A 135 -17.15 10.28 -11.10
CA GLY A 135 -17.07 8.87 -10.76
C GLY A 135 -16.75 7.96 -11.94
N HIS A 136 -16.79 6.66 -11.64
CA HIS A 136 -16.63 5.58 -12.61
C HIS A 136 -17.85 4.65 -12.55
N LYS A 137 -18.52 4.46 -13.66
CA LYS A 137 -19.78 3.71 -13.73
C LYS A 137 -19.57 2.38 -14.44
N ILE A 138 -20.03 1.31 -13.82
CA ILE A 138 -20.11 -0.01 -14.44
C ILE A 138 -21.51 -0.15 -15.06
N ILE A 139 -21.54 -0.30 -16.37
CA ILE A 139 -22.77 -0.34 -17.19
C ILE A 139 -23.01 -1.70 -17.85
N GLY A 140 -21.98 -2.56 -17.90
CA GLY A 140 -22.03 -3.89 -18.52
C GLY A 140 -21.63 -4.97 -17.56
N SER A 141 -21.60 -6.22 -18.08
CA SER A 141 -21.19 -7.38 -17.32
C SER A 141 -19.98 -8.03 -17.95
N LEU A 142 -19.05 -8.51 -17.10
CA LEU A 142 -17.98 -9.41 -17.53
C LEU A 142 -18.52 -10.83 -17.64
N LEU A 143 -18.02 -11.57 -18.60
CA LEU A 143 -18.31 -12.98 -18.81
C LEU A 143 -17.03 -13.81 -18.61
N ARG A 144 -17.19 -15.10 -18.39
CA ARG A 144 -16.06 -16.03 -18.42
C ARG A 144 -15.42 -15.99 -19.83
N GLY A 145 -14.11 -15.75 -19.90
CA GLY A 145 -13.44 -15.60 -21.19
C GLY A 145 -11.95 -15.33 -21.07
N GLU A 146 -11.39 -14.86 -22.16
CA GLU A 146 -9.99 -14.46 -22.27
C GLU A 146 -9.89 -12.94 -22.36
N TYR A 147 -9.01 -12.35 -21.55
CA TYR A 147 -8.80 -10.91 -21.46
C TYR A 147 -7.34 -10.56 -21.69
N VAL A 148 -7.10 -9.35 -22.22
CA VAL A 148 -5.76 -8.78 -22.40
C VAL A 148 -5.71 -7.46 -21.65
N LEU A 149 -4.71 -7.27 -20.77
CA LEU A 149 -4.59 -6.12 -19.91
C LEU A 149 -3.18 -5.55 -19.92
N ASP A 150 -3.04 -4.26 -20.18
CA ASP A 150 -1.78 -3.54 -19.95
C ASP A 150 -1.63 -3.21 -18.46
N ALA A 151 -0.58 -3.77 -17.84
CA ALA A 151 -0.27 -3.59 -16.42
C ALA A 151 0.82 -2.54 -16.16
N SER A 152 1.27 -1.81 -17.16
CA SER A 152 2.41 -0.86 -17.05
C SER A 152 2.18 0.26 -16.05
N GLU A 153 0.92 0.68 -15.85
CA GLU A 153 0.56 1.72 -14.87
C GLU A 153 0.36 1.16 -13.46
N SER A 154 -0.26 -0.03 -13.33
CA SER A 154 -0.65 -0.54 -12.01
C SER A 154 -0.90 -2.05 -11.97
N SER A 155 -0.24 -2.74 -11.03
CA SER A 155 -0.56 -4.13 -10.68
C SER A 155 -1.97 -4.31 -10.08
N GLN A 156 -2.61 -3.22 -9.64
CA GLN A 156 -3.98 -3.28 -9.10
C GLN A 156 -5.01 -3.68 -10.15
N TYR A 157 -4.75 -3.38 -11.42
CA TYR A 157 -5.61 -3.80 -12.53
C TYR A 157 -5.63 -5.33 -12.67
N VAL A 158 -4.45 -5.94 -12.62
CA VAL A 158 -4.32 -7.41 -12.64
C VAL A 158 -5.05 -8.03 -11.46
N THR A 159 -4.88 -7.47 -10.25
CA THR A 159 -5.58 -7.94 -9.05
C THR A 159 -7.09 -7.91 -9.21
N GLY A 160 -7.66 -6.80 -9.69
CA GLY A 160 -9.10 -6.67 -9.89
C GLY A 160 -9.65 -7.67 -10.89
N MET A 161 -8.96 -7.87 -12.03
CA MET A 161 -9.35 -8.86 -13.03
C MET A 161 -9.24 -10.31 -12.51
N LEU A 162 -8.22 -10.63 -11.72
CA LEU A 162 -8.11 -11.97 -11.11
C LEU A 162 -9.27 -12.25 -10.14
N PHE A 163 -9.69 -11.27 -9.32
CA PHE A 163 -10.88 -11.40 -8.48
C PHE A 163 -12.14 -11.63 -9.31
N ALA A 164 -12.32 -10.84 -10.37
CA ALA A 164 -13.47 -10.95 -11.27
C ALA A 164 -13.53 -12.34 -11.94
N LEU A 165 -12.42 -12.83 -12.48
CA LEU A 165 -12.35 -14.15 -13.11
C LEU A 165 -12.58 -15.29 -12.12
N CYS A 166 -12.10 -15.17 -10.88
CA CYS A 166 -12.41 -16.15 -9.83
C CYS A 166 -13.90 -16.12 -9.45
N ALA A 167 -14.55 -14.95 -9.42
CA ALA A 167 -15.99 -14.84 -9.18
C ALA A 167 -16.82 -15.44 -10.31
N LEU A 168 -16.34 -15.37 -11.57
CA LEU A 168 -16.95 -16.00 -12.74
C LEU A 168 -16.68 -17.51 -12.83
N GLY A 169 -15.91 -18.09 -11.90
CA GLY A 169 -15.58 -19.51 -11.87
C GLY A 169 -14.50 -19.94 -12.86
N GLY A 170 -13.84 -19.00 -13.55
CA GLY A 170 -12.73 -19.29 -14.45
C GLY A 170 -12.54 -18.29 -15.58
N GLY A 171 -11.48 -18.50 -16.38
CA GLY A 171 -11.09 -17.67 -17.51
C GLY A 171 -9.59 -17.45 -17.57
N SER A 172 -9.12 -16.57 -18.43
CA SER A 172 -7.70 -16.24 -18.50
C SER A 172 -7.45 -14.74 -18.70
N LEU A 173 -6.32 -14.29 -18.17
CA LEU A 173 -5.84 -12.92 -18.29
C LEU A 173 -4.41 -12.93 -18.84
N LYS A 174 -4.22 -12.38 -20.04
CA LYS A 174 -2.91 -12.12 -20.60
C LYS A 174 -2.48 -10.70 -20.20
N VAL A 175 -1.39 -10.59 -19.47
CA VAL A 175 -0.80 -9.32 -19.08
C VAL A 175 0.18 -8.88 -20.15
N VAL A 176 0.04 -7.66 -20.64
CA VAL A 176 0.96 -7.03 -21.61
C VAL A 176 1.59 -5.78 -20.98
N GLY A 177 2.59 -5.24 -21.67
CA GLY A 177 3.38 -4.15 -21.12
C GLY A 177 4.34 -4.59 -20.00
N LYS A 178 4.89 -3.64 -19.29
CA LYS A 178 5.82 -3.90 -18.19
C LYS A 178 5.05 -4.26 -16.91
N GLU A 179 5.19 -5.48 -16.42
CA GLU A 179 4.58 -5.87 -15.15
C GLU A 179 5.31 -5.23 -13.99
N VAL A 180 4.64 -4.32 -13.29
CA VAL A 180 5.19 -3.53 -12.18
C VAL A 180 4.62 -3.96 -10.83
N SER A 181 5.39 -3.78 -9.76
CA SER A 181 4.96 -4.13 -8.38
C SER A 181 4.46 -5.58 -8.30
N ARG A 182 5.23 -6.52 -8.84
CA ARG A 182 4.89 -7.93 -9.00
C ARG A 182 4.51 -8.61 -7.68
N GLY A 183 5.17 -8.28 -6.57
CA GLY A 183 4.87 -8.85 -5.26
C GLY A 183 3.38 -8.73 -4.88
N TYR A 184 2.72 -7.63 -5.25
CA TYR A 184 1.28 -7.48 -4.96
C TYR A 184 0.38 -8.38 -5.81
N ILE A 185 0.82 -8.80 -7.00
CA ILE A 185 0.12 -9.82 -7.81
C ILE A 185 0.31 -11.20 -7.17
N ASP A 186 1.50 -11.46 -6.63
CA ASP A 186 1.80 -12.70 -5.92
C ASP A 186 0.98 -12.82 -4.63
N VAL A 187 0.82 -11.73 -3.86
CA VAL A 187 -0.11 -11.65 -2.71
C VAL A 187 -1.55 -11.96 -3.15
N THR A 188 -1.99 -11.41 -4.29
CA THR A 188 -3.33 -11.70 -4.83
C THR A 188 -3.49 -13.18 -5.12
N SER A 189 -2.53 -13.78 -5.82
CA SER A 189 -2.57 -15.21 -6.19
C SER A 189 -2.56 -16.11 -4.95
N GLU A 190 -1.81 -15.74 -3.91
CA GLU A 190 -1.77 -16.46 -2.63
C GLU A 190 -3.13 -16.42 -1.93
N VAL A 191 -3.72 -15.23 -1.79
CA VAL A 191 -5.03 -15.07 -1.17
C VAL A 191 -6.11 -15.83 -1.95
N LEU A 192 -6.16 -15.71 -3.27
CA LEU A 192 -7.15 -16.41 -4.08
C LEU A 192 -7.04 -17.93 -3.93
N ARG A 193 -5.82 -18.49 -3.91
CA ARG A 193 -5.59 -19.92 -3.67
C ARG A 193 -6.02 -20.32 -2.26
N SER A 194 -5.82 -19.50 -1.24
CA SER A 194 -6.28 -19.80 0.13
C SER A 194 -7.82 -19.86 0.23
N PHE A 195 -8.53 -19.27 -0.74
CA PHE A 195 -9.99 -19.38 -0.90
C PHE A 195 -10.40 -20.45 -1.93
N GLY A 196 -9.51 -21.36 -2.29
CA GLY A 196 -9.79 -22.53 -3.10
C GLY A 196 -9.71 -22.29 -4.61
N ALA A 197 -9.31 -21.11 -5.09
CA ALA A 197 -9.14 -20.87 -6.50
C ALA A 197 -7.91 -21.61 -7.05
N GLU A 198 -8.08 -22.22 -8.24
CA GLU A 198 -6.99 -22.87 -8.98
C GLU A 198 -6.47 -21.91 -10.04
N ILE A 199 -5.27 -21.38 -9.80
CA ILE A 199 -4.63 -20.38 -10.65
C ILE A 199 -3.29 -20.91 -11.10
N LYS A 200 -3.14 -21.05 -12.42
CA LYS A 200 -1.87 -21.32 -13.09
C LYS A 200 -1.34 -20.02 -13.68
N ARG A 201 -0.02 -19.88 -13.68
CA ARG A 201 0.68 -18.81 -14.37
C ARG A 201 1.63 -19.41 -15.40
N ASP A 202 1.43 -19.04 -16.65
CA ASP A 202 2.34 -19.35 -17.75
C ASP A 202 2.86 -18.02 -18.32
N LYS A 203 4.12 -17.72 -18.03
CA LYS A 203 4.78 -16.44 -18.39
C LYS A 203 3.94 -15.23 -17.95
N ASN A 204 3.34 -14.56 -18.92
CA ASN A 204 2.50 -13.37 -18.72
C ASN A 204 0.99 -13.66 -18.76
N ARG A 205 0.60 -14.95 -18.69
CA ARG A 205 -0.81 -15.37 -18.70
C ARG A 205 -1.19 -16.02 -17.38
N PHE A 206 -2.27 -15.54 -16.78
CA PHE A 206 -2.94 -16.18 -15.65
C PHE A 206 -4.12 -16.98 -16.19
N ILE A 207 -4.24 -18.22 -15.76
CA ILE A 207 -5.33 -19.13 -16.13
C ILE A 207 -6.03 -19.54 -14.85
N ILE A 208 -7.29 -19.17 -14.72
CA ILE A 208 -8.16 -19.54 -13.62
C ILE A 208 -8.95 -20.76 -14.06
N GLU A 209 -8.56 -21.93 -13.57
CA GLU A 209 -9.20 -23.19 -13.90
C GLU A 209 -10.47 -23.40 -13.08
N ARG A 210 -10.42 -22.97 -11.80
CA ARG A 210 -11.54 -22.96 -10.87
C ARG A 210 -11.53 -21.71 -10.04
N GLY A 211 -12.70 -21.11 -9.79
CA GLY A 211 -12.89 -19.96 -8.92
C GLY A 211 -12.94 -20.33 -7.43
N PHE A 212 -13.63 -19.50 -6.65
CA PHE A 212 -13.74 -19.68 -5.20
C PHE A 212 -14.50 -20.95 -4.81
N VAL A 213 -14.11 -21.52 -3.66
CA VAL A 213 -14.84 -22.63 -3.01
C VAL A 213 -15.60 -22.09 -1.81
N ALA A 214 -16.90 -22.40 -1.76
CA ALA A 214 -17.80 -21.95 -0.70
C ALA A 214 -17.59 -22.76 0.60
N GLU A 215 -16.69 -22.29 1.46
CA GLU A 215 -16.36 -22.90 2.74
C GLU A 215 -16.20 -21.83 3.81
N SER A 216 -16.55 -22.17 5.05
CA SER A 216 -16.24 -21.30 6.20
C SER A 216 -14.75 -21.35 6.53
N ARG A 217 -14.14 -20.19 6.78
CA ARG A 217 -12.68 -20.04 6.92
C ARG A 217 -12.32 -19.11 8.08
N LYS A 218 -11.08 -19.28 8.55
CA LYS A 218 -10.40 -18.30 9.40
C LYS A 218 -9.14 -17.85 8.69
N ALA A 219 -8.91 -16.54 8.65
CA ALA A 219 -7.75 -15.95 8.04
C ALA A 219 -7.13 -14.88 8.96
N VAL A 220 -5.87 -14.59 8.76
CA VAL A 220 -5.16 -13.53 9.48
C VAL A 220 -4.44 -12.67 8.45
N ALA A 221 -4.67 -11.37 8.49
CA ALA A 221 -3.88 -10.45 7.70
C ALA A 221 -2.52 -10.26 8.38
N GLU A 222 -1.45 -10.64 7.69
CA GLU A 222 -0.08 -10.50 8.20
C GLU A 222 0.32 -9.05 8.42
N GLY A 223 1.44 -8.81 9.12
CA GLY A 223 1.95 -7.46 9.39
C GLY A 223 2.35 -6.70 8.12
N ASP A 224 2.21 -5.39 8.18
CA ASP A 224 2.43 -4.49 7.03
C ASP A 224 3.91 -4.11 6.89
N TRP A 225 4.58 -4.65 5.88
CA TRP A 225 5.98 -4.35 5.60
C TRP A 225 6.21 -2.90 5.14
N SER A 226 5.23 -2.30 4.47
CA SER A 226 5.32 -0.89 4.08
C SER A 226 5.34 0.03 5.30
N ASN A 227 4.53 -0.29 6.33
CA ASN A 227 4.49 0.46 7.58
C ASN A 227 5.69 0.11 8.48
N ALA A 228 6.14 -1.14 8.49
CA ALA A 228 7.34 -1.57 9.22
C ALA A 228 8.59 -0.82 8.76
N ALA A 229 8.67 -0.49 7.47
CA ALA A 229 9.82 0.19 6.89
C ALA A 229 10.15 1.52 7.57
N PHE A 230 9.17 2.27 8.08
CA PHE A 230 9.41 3.53 8.79
C PHE A 230 10.18 3.31 10.10
N PHE A 231 9.75 2.33 10.89
CA PHE A 231 10.40 2.01 12.17
C PHE A 231 11.75 1.34 11.99
N LEU A 232 11.89 0.46 10.98
CA LEU A 232 13.17 -0.14 10.64
C LEU A 232 14.19 0.91 10.15
N ALA A 233 13.75 1.86 9.32
CA ALA A 233 14.57 2.99 8.91
C ALA A 233 14.97 3.88 10.11
N ALA A 234 14.06 4.14 11.05
CA ALA A 234 14.36 4.86 12.27
C ALA A 234 15.48 4.17 13.08
N GLY A 235 15.40 2.85 13.25
CA GLY A 235 16.45 2.06 13.86
C GLY A 235 17.79 2.19 13.13
N ALA A 236 17.78 2.08 11.81
CA ALA A 236 18.96 2.17 10.95
C ALA A 236 19.64 3.56 10.99
N ILE A 237 18.86 4.64 11.04
CA ILE A 237 19.38 6.01 11.03
C ILE A 237 20.10 6.33 12.35
N GLY A 238 19.54 5.95 13.50
CA GLY A 238 20.14 6.37 14.77
C GLY A 238 19.55 5.73 16.01
N GLY A 239 18.69 4.71 15.85
CA GLY A 239 18.00 4.05 16.95
C GLY A 239 18.41 2.61 17.17
N ASN A 240 17.56 1.91 17.93
CA ASN A 240 17.54 0.45 18.06
C ASN A 240 16.06 0.04 18.16
N VAL A 241 15.49 -0.37 17.03
CA VAL A 241 14.04 -0.61 16.93
C VAL A 241 13.78 -2.06 16.48
N SER A 242 12.98 -2.76 17.26
CA SER A 242 12.46 -4.10 16.93
C SER A 242 11.01 -4.00 16.47
N VAL A 243 10.72 -4.46 15.25
CA VAL A 243 9.38 -4.52 14.68
C VAL A 243 8.89 -5.96 14.67
N SER A 244 7.76 -6.22 15.35
CA SER A 244 7.17 -7.55 15.49
C SER A 244 5.83 -7.69 14.76
N GLY A 245 5.40 -8.95 14.55
CA GLY A 245 4.17 -9.29 13.83
C GLY A 245 4.38 -9.42 12.32
N LEU A 246 5.63 -9.50 11.87
CA LEU A 246 5.99 -9.61 10.46
C LEU A 246 6.06 -11.08 10.01
N ASN A 247 5.57 -11.37 8.82
CA ASN A 247 5.88 -12.62 8.14
C ASN A 247 7.16 -12.42 7.31
N VAL A 248 8.27 -13.02 7.75
CA VAL A 248 9.57 -12.90 7.07
C VAL A 248 9.61 -13.59 5.69
N ASN A 249 8.64 -14.47 5.42
CA ASN A 249 8.48 -15.13 4.13
C ASN A 249 7.34 -14.48 3.30
N SER A 250 6.95 -13.25 3.65
CA SER A 250 5.88 -12.52 2.99
C SER A 250 6.12 -12.31 1.50
N ARG A 251 5.03 -12.30 0.72
CA ARG A 251 5.03 -11.89 -0.68
C ARG A 251 4.94 -10.38 -0.87
N GLN A 252 4.82 -9.60 0.21
CA GLN A 252 4.85 -8.14 0.12
C GLN A 252 6.22 -7.69 -0.41
N GLY A 253 6.22 -6.96 -1.54
CA GLY A 253 7.48 -6.48 -2.15
C GLY A 253 8.29 -5.60 -1.19
N ASP A 254 7.62 -4.87 -0.31
CA ASP A 254 8.24 -3.95 0.64
C ASP A 254 9.02 -4.67 1.78
N ALA A 255 8.96 -6.01 1.89
CA ALA A 255 9.88 -6.77 2.72
C ALA A 255 11.35 -6.59 2.30
N GLU A 256 11.59 -6.14 1.06
CA GLU A 256 12.91 -5.79 0.53
C GLU A 256 13.59 -4.66 1.33
N ILE A 257 12.86 -3.92 2.17
CA ILE A 257 13.44 -2.92 3.07
C ILE A 257 14.58 -3.50 3.93
N VAL A 258 14.49 -4.77 4.30
CA VAL A 258 15.53 -5.46 5.08
C VAL A 258 16.86 -5.49 4.32
N ASN A 259 16.84 -5.85 3.05
CA ASN A 259 18.03 -5.89 2.20
C ASN A 259 18.52 -4.48 1.86
N ILE A 260 17.59 -3.57 1.58
CA ILE A 260 17.91 -2.16 1.29
C ILE A 260 18.65 -1.53 2.48
N LEU A 261 18.16 -1.70 3.70
CA LEU A 261 18.83 -1.15 4.89
C LEU A 261 20.18 -1.83 5.18
N LYS A 262 20.31 -3.13 4.95
CA LYS A 262 21.61 -3.81 5.00
C LYS A 262 22.61 -3.25 3.99
N ASN A 263 22.14 -2.98 2.77
CA ASN A 263 22.98 -2.40 1.72
C ASN A 263 23.41 -0.96 2.05
N PHE A 264 22.59 -0.19 2.75
CA PHE A 264 23.01 1.10 3.33
C PHE A 264 24.11 0.93 4.39
N GLY A 265 24.22 -0.22 5.05
CA GLY A 265 25.18 -0.49 6.13
C GLY A 265 24.54 -0.59 7.53
N ALA A 266 23.19 -0.60 7.62
CA ALA A 266 22.52 -0.81 8.89
C ALA A 266 22.70 -2.24 9.41
N LYS A 267 22.70 -2.40 10.73
CA LYS A 267 22.70 -3.71 11.39
C LYS A 267 21.27 -4.23 11.49
N ILE A 268 21.00 -5.35 10.83
CA ILE A 268 19.65 -5.96 10.81
C ILE A 268 19.73 -7.39 11.33
N ALA A 269 18.92 -7.67 12.33
CA ALA A 269 18.71 -9.02 12.86
C ALA A 269 17.26 -9.47 12.64
N VAL A 270 17.05 -10.74 12.33
CA VAL A 270 15.73 -11.35 12.12
C VAL A 270 15.58 -12.52 13.08
N SER A 271 14.49 -12.52 13.86
CA SER A 271 14.19 -13.59 14.83
C SER A 271 12.68 -13.86 14.85
N GLY A 272 12.26 -14.99 14.29
CA GLY A 272 10.86 -15.36 14.18
C GLY A 272 10.06 -14.34 13.37
N ASP A 273 9.06 -13.72 14.01
CA ASP A 273 8.20 -12.66 13.43
C ASP A 273 8.73 -11.24 13.66
N THR A 274 9.96 -11.11 14.16
CA THR A 274 10.53 -9.84 14.59
C THR A 274 11.80 -9.52 13.79
N VAL A 275 11.86 -8.27 13.30
CA VAL A 275 13.05 -7.70 12.67
C VAL A 275 13.54 -6.52 13.52
N THR A 276 14.82 -6.55 13.87
CA THR A 276 15.47 -5.47 14.61
C THR A 276 16.44 -4.73 13.68
N ALA A 277 16.34 -3.43 13.68
CA ALA A 277 17.25 -2.53 12.97
C ALA A 277 18.02 -1.68 13.98
N GLU A 278 19.33 -1.62 13.82
CA GLU A 278 20.22 -0.80 14.63
C GLU A 278 21.09 0.07 13.72
N ARG A 279 21.56 1.18 14.27
CA ARG A 279 22.47 2.08 13.58
C ARG A 279 23.72 1.37 13.09
N GLY A 280 24.09 1.66 11.85
CA GLY A 280 25.37 1.30 11.23
C GLY A 280 26.01 2.53 10.58
N GLU A 281 27.07 2.32 9.83
CA GLU A 281 27.65 3.35 8.96
C GLU A 281 26.90 3.36 7.65
N LEU A 282 25.93 4.30 7.54
CA LEU A 282 25.10 4.40 6.35
C LEU A 282 25.85 5.05 5.19
N ASN A 283 25.89 4.35 4.07
CA ASN A 283 26.50 4.80 2.81
C ASN A 283 25.46 4.84 1.68
N GLY A 284 25.62 5.77 0.74
CA GLY A 284 24.71 5.89 -0.39
C GLY A 284 24.75 4.67 -1.30
N ILE A 285 23.57 4.30 -1.82
CA ILE A 285 23.36 3.11 -2.67
C ILE A 285 22.51 3.46 -3.89
N THR A 286 22.36 2.51 -4.80
CA THR A 286 21.34 2.59 -5.87
C THR A 286 20.22 1.61 -5.56
N VAL A 287 18.96 2.08 -5.64
CA VAL A 287 17.76 1.28 -5.43
C VAL A 287 16.81 1.42 -6.61
N ASP A 288 16.36 0.31 -7.17
CA ASP A 288 15.29 0.29 -8.17
C ASP A 288 13.93 0.23 -7.49
N LEU A 289 13.11 1.27 -7.70
CA LEU A 289 11.78 1.40 -7.12
C LEU A 289 10.69 0.65 -7.87
N GLU A 290 10.99 -0.05 -8.94
CA GLU A 290 10.00 -0.72 -9.78
C GLU A 290 9.04 -1.61 -8.99
N ASN A 291 9.59 -2.42 -8.10
CA ASN A 291 8.81 -3.36 -7.28
C ASN A 291 8.52 -2.87 -5.86
N VAL A 292 9.14 -1.78 -5.43
CA VAL A 292 9.03 -1.19 -4.08
C VAL A 292 8.71 0.31 -4.08
N PRO A 293 7.79 0.79 -4.94
CA PRO A 293 7.55 2.23 -5.09
C PRO A 293 7.05 2.88 -3.79
N ASP A 294 6.48 2.09 -2.92
CA ASP A 294 5.93 2.57 -1.65
C ASP A 294 7.01 2.78 -0.57
N LEU A 295 8.22 2.29 -0.78
CA LEU A 295 9.38 2.57 0.08
C LEU A 295 10.15 3.84 -0.30
N ALA A 296 9.86 4.45 -1.46
CA ALA A 296 10.65 5.55 -2.02
C ALA A 296 10.92 6.68 -1.02
N GLN A 297 9.89 7.14 -0.31
CA GLN A 297 9.98 8.28 0.60
C GLN A 297 10.83 7.96 1.83
N ILE A 298 10.64 6.79 2.45
CA ILE A 298 11.44 6.42 3.62
C ILE A 298 12.89 6.06 3.25
N ILE A 299 13.12 5.51 2.05
CA ILE A 299 14.48 5.30 1.53
C ILE A 299 15.17 6.65 1.29
N ALA A 300 14.46 7.63 0.72
CA ALA A 300 14.99 8.97 0.51
C ALA A 300 15.34 9.67 1.83
N VAL A 301 14.53 9.49 2.88
CA VAL A 301 14.83 9.96 4.24
C VAL A 301 16.06 9.24 4.82
N THR A 302 16.15 7.92 4.67
CA THR A 302 17.35 7.17 5.10
C THR A 302 18.61 7.67 4.40
N ALA A 303 18.50 7.93 3.10
CA ALA A 303 19.59 8.47 2.27
C ALA A 303 20.06 9.85 2.74
N ALA A 304 19.18 10.67 3.30
CA ALA A 304 19.55 11.99 3.83
C ALA A 304 20.56 11.92 5.00
N PHE A 305 20.60 10.79 5.71
CA PHE A 305 21.54 10.52 6.81
C PHE A 305 22.72 9.62 6.42
N ALA A 306 22.79 9.19 5.16
CA ALA A 306 23.88 8.36 4.65
C ALA A 306 25.03 9.19 4.11
N SER A 307 26.25 8.65 4.11
CA SER A 307 27.40 9.28 3.46
C SER A 307 27.32 9.11 1.93
N GLY A 308 27.65 10.15 1.18
CA GLY A 308 27.69 10.12 -0.29
C GLY A 308 26.30 10.33 -0.93
N LYS A 309 26.04 9.67 -2.05
CA LYS A 309 24.79 9.83 -2.82
C LYS A 309 24.00 8.54 -2.94
N THR A 310 22.70 8.62 -2.84
CA THR A 310 21.77 7.53 -3.13
C THR A 310 20.99 7.85 -4.39
N VAL A 311 20.82 6.86 -5.28
CA VAL A 311 20.06 6.99 -6.52
C VAL A 311 18.86 6.05 -6.49
N LEU A 312 17.66 6.61 -6.59
CA LEU A 312 16.39 5.90 -6.67
C LEU A 312 15.94 5.89 -8.14
N THR A 313 16.00 4.75 -8.79
CA THR A 313 15.58 4.60 -10.21
C THR A 313 14.13 4.19 -10.35
N SER A 314 13.56 4.20 -11.57
CA SER A 314 12.17 3.87 -11.85
C SER A 314 11.15 4.74 -11.07
N ALA A 315 11.45 6.03 -10.92
CA ALA A 315 10.72 6.95 -10.05
C ALA A 315 9.50 7.62 -10.73
N ASP A 316 9.34 7.57 -12.05
CA ASP A 316 8.26 8.29 -12.77
C ASP A 316 6.85 7.95 -12.28
N ARG A 317 6.61 6.68 -11.95
CA ARG A 317 5.30 6.21 -11.46
C ARG A 317 4.90 6.81 -10.12
N LEU A 318 5.85 7.34 -9.36
CA LEU A 318 5.58 8.00 -8.08
C LEU A 318 4.70 9.25 -8.24
N LYS A 319 4.69 9.88 -9.41
CA LYS A 319 3.83 11.03 -9.74
C LYS A 319 2.36 10.69 -9.86
N LEU A 320 2.04 9.40 -10.13
CA LEU A 320 0.68 8.87 -10.33
C LEU A 320 0.05 8.30 -9.05
N LYS A 321 0.71 8.49 -7.90
CA LYS A 321 0.24 8.01 -6.59
C LYS A 321 -0.78 8.98 -5.97
N GLU A 322 -1.02 8.87 -4.67
CA GLU A 322 -1.92 9.71 -3.87
C GLU A 322 -1.57 11.21 -3.99
N SER A 323 -0.28 11.48 -4.08
CA SER A 323 0.31 12.78 -4.37
C SER A 323 1.37 12.65 -5.47
N ASP A 324 1.95 13.75 -5.95
CA ASP A 324 3.23 13.71 -6.65
C ASP A 324 4.34 13.44 -5.62
N ARG A 325 4.63 12.14 -5.40
CA ARG A 325 5.63 11.73 -4.41
C ARG A 325 7.05 12.14 -4.78
N VAL A 326 7.36 12.36 -6.07
CA VAL A 326 8.65 12.89 -6.51
C VAL A 326 8.83 14.31 -5.99
N GLY A 327 7.84 15.17 -6.24
CA GLY A 327 7.84 16.53 -5.71
C GLY A 327 7.85 16.56 -4.18
N ALA A 328 7.06 15.70 -3.52
CA ALA A 328 7.01 15.60 -2.08
C ALA A 328 8.38 15.23 -1.46
N ILE A 329 9.09 14.24 -2.02
CA ILE A 329 10.45 13.86 -1.57
C ILE A 329 11.41 15.06 -1.68
N ILE A 330 11.43 15.70 -2.84
CA ILE A 330 12.36 16.82 -3.08
C ILE A 330 12.05 17.97 -2.13
N ASN A 331 10.80 18.35 -1.97
CA ASN A 331 10.41 19.46 -1.10
C ASN A 331 10.69 19.15 0.38
N THR A 332 10.37 17.95 0.86
CA THR A 332 10.65 17.54 2.25
C THR A 332 12.14 17.56 2.54
N LEU A 333 12.97 17.07 1.62
CA LEU A 333 14.42 17.06 1.80
C LEU A 333 15.02 18.46 1.68
N ALA A 334 14.54 19.28 0.76
CA ALA A 334 14.97 20.68 0.62
C ALA A 334 14.67 21.50 1.87
N GLU A 335 13.46 21.33 2.46
CA GLU A 335 13.07 21.96 3.73
C GLU A 335 13.99 21.54 4.89
N ALA A 336 14.55 20.33 4.84
CA ALA A 336 15.53 19.84 5.81
C ALA A 336 16.98 20.22 5.47
N GLY A 337 17.22 21.03 4.44
CA GLY A 337 18.56 21.43 3.99
C GLY A 337 19.34 20.35 3.25
N ILE A 338 18.65 19.33 2.75
CA ILE A 338 19.25 18.21 2.01
C ILE A 338 19.02 18.39 0.51
N LYS A 339 20.10 18.32 -0.25
CA LYS A 339 20.03 18.38 -1.71
C LYS A 339 19.46 17.08 -2.28
N ALA A 340 18.39 17.21 -3.09
CA ALA A 340 17.83 16.12 -3.88
C ALA A 340 17.47 16.61 -5.29
N GLU A 341 17.68 15.78 -6.29
CA GLU A 341 17.48 16.13 -7.71
C GLU A 341 16.68 15.04 -8.41
N TYR A 342 15.75 15.45 -9.27
CA TYR A 342 15.01 14.53 -10.13
C TYR A 342 15.51 14.65 -11.58
N SER A 343 15.72 13.50 -12.22
CA SER A 343 16.05 13.39 -13.64
C SER A 343 15.04 12.52 -14.38
N LYS A 344 14.57 12.96 -15.56
CA LYS A 344 13.61 12.22 -16.39
C LYS A 344 14.23 11.04 -17.18
N ASN A 345 15.52 10.82 -17.09
CA ASN A 345 16.23 9.81 -17.87
C ASN A 345 15.79 8.38 -17.45
N CYS A 346 15.52 7.50 -18.41
CA CYS A 346 15.30 6.06 -18.22
C CYS A 346 14.26 5.69 -17.11
N GLY A 347 13.05 6.23 -17.19
CA GLY A 347 11.97 5.93 -16.22
C GLY A 347 12.01 6.80 -14.96
N GLY A 348 12.79 7.86 -14.98
CA GLY A 348 12.94 8.82 -13.90
C GLY A 348 13.86 8.33 -12.77
N SER A 349 14.63 9.22 -12.21
CA SER A 349 15.45 8.93 -11.03
C SER A 349 15.48 10.10 -10.06
N ILE A 350 15.57 9.79 -8.76
CA ILE A 350 15.80 10.77 -7.70
C ILE A 350 17.19 10.50 -7.13
N THR A 351 18.04 11.52 -7.13
CA THR A 351 19.35 11.46 -6.48
C THR A 351 19.30 12.27 -5.19
N VAL A 352 19.60 11.64 -4.06
CA VAL A 352 19.68 12.26 -2.74
C VAL A 352 21.14 12.33 -2.31
N TYR A 353 21.58 13.51 -1.88
CA TYR A 353 22.92 13.72 -1.35
C TYR A 353 22.84 13.76 0.18
N GLY A 354 23.50 12.82 0.83
CA GLY A 354 23.50 12.73 2.27
C GLY A 354 24.16 13.94 2.94
N GLY A 355 23.71 14.23 4.14
CA GLY A 355 24.15 15.43 4.87
C GLY A 355 23.75 15.43 6.34
N ALA A 356 23.44 16.59 6.87
CA ALA A 356 23.00 16.81 8.24
C ALA A 356 21.64 17.52 8.23
N PRO A 357 20.52 16.78 8.14
CA PRO A 357 19.20 17.36 8.09
C PRO A 357 18.92 18.25 9.32
N HIS A 358 18.22 19.36 9.10
CA HIS A 358 17.71 20.21 10.19
C HIS A 358 16.18 20.17 10.27
N GLY A 359 15.64 20.60 11.40
CA GLY A 359 14.21 20.74 11.61
C GLY A 359 13.60 21.83 10.73
N GLY A 360 12.32 21.69 10.45
CA GLY A 360 11.56 22.60 9.59
C GLY A 360 10.07 22.35 9.70
N THR A 361 9.30 22.96 8.80
CA THR A 361 7.86 22.72 8.67
C THR A 361 7.59 21.88 7.44
N PHE A 362 7.26 20.62 7.65
CA PHE A 362 7.05 19.66 6.59
C PHE A 362 5.57 19.54 6.22
N ASP A 363 5.24 19.73 4.96
CA ASP A 363 3.88 19.54 4.45
C ASP A 363 3.64 18.07 4.10
N GLY A 364 2.67 17.44 4.75
CA GLY A 364 2.25 16.06 4.50
C GLY A 364 1.56 15.83 3.16
N GLY A 365 1.13 16.90 2.47
CA GLY A 365 0.58 16.82 1.11
C GLY A 365 -0.64 15.91 0.97
N LYS A 366 -1.36 15.62 2.06
CA LYS A 366 -2.46 14.63 2.15
C LYS A 366 -2.01 13.19 1.80
N ASP A 367 -0.70 12.90 1.89
CA ASP A 367 -0.15 11.56 1.63
C ASP A 367 0.47 10.99 2.91
N HIS A 368 -0.08 9.86 3.36
CA HIS A 368 0.36 9.18 4.59
C HIS A 368 1.86 8.83 4.59
N ARG A 369 2.43 8.49 3.42
CA ARG A 369 3.86 8.16 3.34
C ARG A 369 4.73 9.39 3.45
N THR A 370 4.28 10.54 2.93
CA THR A 370 4.97 11.83 3.12
C THR A 370 4.98 12.20 4.61
N VAL A 371 3.83 12.14 5.26
CA VAL A 371 3.69 12.41 6.70
C VAL A 371 4.61 11.50 7.52
N MET A 372 4.53 10.19 7.32
CA MET A 372 5.29 9.22 8.11
C MET A 372 6.80 9.35 7.86
N SER A 373 7.23 9.59 6.61
CA SER A 373 8.64 9.81 6.27
C SER A 373 9.18 11.10 6.88
N ALA A 374 8.40 12.19 6.82
CA ALA A 374 8.75 13.46 7.44
C ALA A 374 8.87 13.34 8.98
N ALA A 375 8.01 12.51 9.60
CA ALA A 375 8.09 12.24 11.03
C ALA A 375 9.40 11.52 11.40
N ILE A 376 9.79 10.50 10.62
CA ILE A 376 11.08 9.82 10.85
C ILE A 376 12.25 10.78 10.63
N LEU A 377 12.22 11.60 9.57
CA LEU A 377 13.24 12.62 9.36
C LEU A 377 13.36 13.58 10.56
N ALA A 378 12.22 14.09 11.06
CA ALA A 378 12.14 15.03 12.17
C ALA A 378 12.75 14.47 13.46
N LEU A 379 12.58 13.17 13.76
CA LEU A 379 13.13 12.52 14.95
C LEU A 379 14.68 12.55 15.00
N TYR A 380 15.35 12.65 13.87
CA TYR A 380 16.81 12.59 13.75
C TYR A 380 17.43 13.88 13.20
N ALA A 381 16.62 14.85 12.78
CA ALA A 381 17.05 16.17 12.31
C ALA A 381 17.56 17.03 13.46
N LYS A 382 18.37 18.03 13.16
CA LYS A 382 18.84 19.02 14.16
C LYS A 382 17.75 20.07 14.41
N GLY A 383 17.13 20.05 15.59
CA GLY A 383 16.12 21.00 16.02
C GLY A 383 14.69 20.54 15.79
N ARG A 384 13.76 21.27 16.40
CA ARG A 384 12.31 20.98 16.37
C ARG A 384 11.74 21.05 14.96
N SER A 385 10.77 20.20 14.70
CA SER A 385 10.03 20.16 13.43
C SER A 385 8.53 20.21 13.65
N ALA A 386 7.80 20.69 12.62
CA ALA A 386 6.35 20.65 12.55
C ALA A 386 5.93 19.84 11.31
N ILE A 387 4.91 19.01 11.44
CA ILE A 387 4.32 18.26 10.33
C ILE A 387 2.88 18.70 10.17
N VAL A 388 2.57 19.30 9.02
CA VAL A 388 1.23 19.77 8.66
C VAL A 388 0.48 18.66 7.91
N GLY A 389 -0.83 18.48 8.16
CA GLY A 389 -1.63 17.44 7.53
C GLY A 389 -1.35 16.03 8.08
N ALA A 390 -0.93 15.94 9.34
CA ALA A 390 -0.51 14.69 9.99
C ALA A 390 -1.61 13.63 10.06
N GLU A 391 -2.89 14.03 10.01
CA GLU A 391 -4.05 13.11 9.93
C GLU A 391 -4.03 12.21 8.69
N ALA A 392 -3.25 12.54 7.66
CA ALA A 392 -3.11 11.67 6.50
C ALA A 392 -2.49 10.30 6.85
N ALA A 393 -1.78 10.16 7.98
CA ALA A 393 -1.29 8.87 8.47
C ALA A 393 -2.42 7.84 8.67
N ASP A 394 -3.63 8.27 9.05
CA ASP A 394 -4.81 7.43 9.30
C ASP A 394 -5.23 6.61 8.08
N LYS A 395 -4.80 7.01 6.90
CA LYS A 395 -5.06 6.28 5.66
C LYS A 395 -4.47 4.87 5.67
N SER A 396 -3.35 4.63 6.34
CA SER A 396 -2.70 3.31 6.42
C SER A 396 -2.26 2.91 7.82
N TYR A 397 -1.99 3.86 8.71
CA TYR A 397 -1.47 3.59 10.05
C TYR A 397 -2.01 4.59 11.09
N PRO A 398 -3.25 4.41 11.58
CA PRO A 398 -3.87 5.38 12.49
C PRO A 398 -3.11 5.61 13.80
N ASN A 399 -2.44 4.56 14.34
CA ASN A 399 -1.67 4.68 15.59
C ASN A 399 -0.19 5.05 15.39
N PHE A 400 0.21 5.52 14.21
CA PHE A 400 1.62 5.76 13.88
C PHE A 400 2.33 6.66 14.89
N PHE A 401 1.75 7.80 15.24
CA PHE A 401 2.34 8.72 16.20
C PHE A 401 2.30 8.19 17.64
N GLY A 402 1.28 7.39 17.99
CA GLY A 402 1.22 6.67 19.27
C GLY A 402 2.38 5.67 19.41
N ASP A 403 2.66 4.92 18.36
CA ASP A 403 3.75 3.93 18.35
C ASP A 403 5.14 4.62 18.33
N ILE A 404 5.29 5.76 17.67
CA ILE A 404 6.49 6.61 17.80
C ILE A 404 6.70 7.01 19.25
N THR A 405 5.67 7.52 19.92
CA THR A 405 5.76 7.94 21.34
C THR A 405 6.09 6.75 22.25
N ALA A 406 5.46 5.59 22.04
CA ALA A 406 5.73 4.37 22.78
C ALA A 406 7.17 3.85 22.58
N ALA A 407 7.77 4.12 21.42
CA ALA A 407 9.17 3.81 21.11
C ALA A 407 10.16 4.90 21.56
N GLY A 408 9.72 5.90 22.33
CA GLY A 408 10.57 6.95 22.92
C GLY A 408 10.66 8.24 22.12
N GLY A 409 9.85 8.41 21.06
CA GLY A 409 9.80 9.65 20.30
C GLY A 409 9.05 10.78 21.02
N ASN A 410 9.52 11.98 20.89
CA ASN A 410 8.92 13.20 21.48
C ASN A 410 7.94 13.83 20.48
N VAL A 411 6.66 13.50 20.61
CA VAL A 411 5.60 13.92 19.70
C VAL A 411 4.50 14.66 20.44
N TYR A 412 4.09 15.82 19.93
CA TYR A 412 3.07 16.69 20.54
C TYR A 412 2.05 17.13 19.47
N VAL A 413 0.79 17.29 19.86
CA VAL A 413 -0.21 17.93 18.99
C VAL A 413 0.06 19.44 18.98
N GLY A 414 0.27 20.01 17.80
CA GLY A 414 0.40 21.45 17.63
C GLY A 414 -0.99 22.13 17.66
N PHE A 415 -1.05 23.33 18.16
CA PHE A 415 -2.25 24.18 18.21
C PHE A 415 -2.25 25.16 17.04
#